data_c29855beb8982fb7583a3646f6eeba7b
#
_entry.id   c29855beb8982fb7583a3646f6eeba7b
#
_cell.length_a   1.000
_cell.length_b   1.000
_cell.length_c   1.000
_cell.angle_alpha   90.00
_cell.angle_beta   90.00
_cell.angle_gamma   90.00
#
_symmetry.space_group_name_H-M   'P 1'
#
loop_
_entity.id
_entity.type
_entity.pdbx_description
1 polymer ?
#
loop_
_entity_poly.entity_id
_entity_poly.type
_entity_poly.pdbx_seq_one_letter_code
_entity_poly.pdbx_strand_id
1 'polypeptide(L)'
;MPRGIVVKYRSVLLQPRNIYMSLAELLRNTVTESLSKLYQQPFSDKDFQVNQTKPEFEGDYTIVLFSLIKKLKKSPEAAGNELGTHLTTVYPHLFSRYNIIKGFLNLSVAESYWVELLQKNYTDGNYGKQPAKGERVMVEYSSPNTNKPLHLGHLRNNFLGWSAAAILKANGYDIVKTCIANDRGIHICKSMVAWQLFANGATPESTGMKGDHFVGDYYVLFGTELKKQVEVLIAGGIEKEAAEKQAPIMLQAQQMLVDWEAGKPEVIELWKKMNSWVYAGFDVTYKRIGSDFDKTYYESDTYLLGKDLVEFGLKKGVFFQKEDGSVWIDLTADGLDEKIVRRKDGTAVYMTQDIGLAVKKYEEYQCNKSIYVVGNEQDYHFKVLKLICRKLDLPAADGIFHLSYGMVELPSGRMKTREGTVVDADDMIDEMVNVSKQKTEELGKVKDFTSDELKELYDTIGLGALKFFLLRVDPKKKMLFNPEESIDFQGFTGPFIQFIHARIKSILRKETAAPAAHFTTPLLPLEKELIVTMEQYPVIIEQAATDYNPSHIANYVYAVAKTFSSFYSEHKVASAESEEKKQLRLRLCQMTANIIASGMGLLGIKVPERM
;
A
#
# COMPACT_ATOMS: atom_id res chain seq x y z
N MET A 1 47.40 -18.65 49.43
CA MET A 1 46.54 -17.49 49.14
C MET A 1 46.32 -17.40 47.66
N PRO A 2 45.14 -17.75 47.16
CA PRO A 2 44.86 -17.58 45.73
C PRO A 2 44.25 -16.21 45.46
N ARG A 3 44.71 -15.57 44.38
CA ARG A 3 44.29 -14.27 43.89
C ARG A 3 42.86 -14.35 43.29
N GLY A 4 41.95 -13.50 43.80
CA GLY A 4 40.59 -13.38 43.30
C GLY A 4 40.53 -12.75 41.90
N ILE A 5 39.83 -13.39 41.01
CA ILE A 5 39.47 -12.89 39.69
C ILE A 5 38.22 -11.98 39.85
N VAL A 6 38.41 -10.67 39.70
CA VAL A 6 37.30 -9.70 39.63
C VAL A 6 36.76 -9.73 38.21
N VAL A 7 35.62 -10.37 38.01
CA VAL A 7 34.85 -10.27 36.77
C VAL A 7 34.14 -8.94 36.76
N LYS A 8 34.64 -7.99 35.96
CA LYS A 8 33.93 -6.72 35.64
C LYS A 8 32.78 -7.04 34.73
N TYR A 9 31.55 -7.07 35.27
CA TYR A 9 30.35 -6.97 34.47
C TYR A 9 30.31 -5.58 33.79
N ARG A 10 30.58 -5.54 32.48
CA ARG A 10 30.23 -4.43 31.65
C ARG A 10 28.69 -4.42 31.53
N SER A 11 28.02 -3.55 32.28
CA SER A 11 26.63 -3.20 32.03
C SER A 11 26.55 -2.53 30.65
N VAL A 12 26.13 -3.29 29.65
CA VAL A 12 25.64 -2.72 28.39
C VAL A 12 24.35 -1.99 28.74
N LEU A 13 24.42 -0.71 28.93
CA LEU A 13 23.27 0.18 28.95
C LEU A 13 22.62 0.10 27.58
N LEU A 14 21.66 -0.82 27.43
CA LEU A 14 20.67 -0.78 26.38
C LEU A 14 19.92 0.55 26.57
N GLN A 15 20.17 1.52 25.68
CA GLN A 15 19.29 2.67 25.56
C GLN A 15 17.87 2.13 25.37
N PRO A 16 16.85 2.67 26.08
CA PRO A 16 15.49 2.23 25.89
C PRO A 16 15.13 2.49 24.43
N ARG A 17 14.89 1.44 23.63
CA ARG A 17 14.24 1.55 22.34
C ARG A 17 12.89 2.24 22.61
N ASN A 18 12.68 3.42 22.05
CA ASN A 18 11.38 4.09 22.06
C ASN A 18 10.42 3.24 21.22
N ILE A 19 9.91 2.17 21.79
CA ILE A 19 8.79 1.42 21.24
C ILE A 19 7.55 2.21 21.67
N TYR A 20 6.82 2.76 20.71
CA TYR A 20 5.51 3.36 21.00
C TYR A 20 4.56 2.23 21.37
N MET A 21 4.39 2.03 22.69
CA MET A 21 3.39 1.11 23.22
C MET A 21 2.03 1.80 23.13
N SER A 22 1.08 1.19 22.44
CA SER A 22 -0.29 1.70 22.40
C SER A 22 -0.94 1.66 23.78
N LEU A 23 -1.91 2.55 24.03
CA LEU A 23 -2.64 2.52 25.28
C LEU A 23 -3.34 1.16 25.51
N ALA A 24 -3.87 0.56 24.46
CA ALA A 24 -4.49 -0.77 24.55
C ALA A 24 -3.48 -1.86 24.99
N GLU A 25 -2.23 -1.78 24.55
CA GLU A 25 -1.16 -2.68 24.96
C GLU A 25 -0.70 -2.39 26.40
N LEU A 26 -0.53 -1.11 26.74
CA LEU A 26 -0.25 -0.68 28.11
C LEU A 26 -1.33 -1.19 29.07
N LEU A 27 -2.61 -1.07 28.71
CA LEU A 27 -3.72 -1.57 29.48
C LEU A 27 -3.68 -3.09 29.63
N ARG A 28 -3.44 -3.84 28.55
CA ARG A 28 -3.30 -5.30 28.61
C ARG A 28 -2.20 -5.71 29.60
N ASN A 29 -1.03 -5.09 29.50
CA ASN A 29 0.10 -5.39 30.39
C ASN A 29 -0.22 -5.05 31.84
N THR A 30 -0.79 -3.88 32.11
CA THR A 30 -1.17 -3.43 33.46
C THR A 30 -2.25 -4.32 34.08
N VAL A 31 -3.25 -4.72 33.30
CA VAL A 31 -4.32 -5.64 33.74
C VAL A 31 -3.77 -7.04 34.01
N THR A 32 -2.89 -7.56 33.14
CA THR A 32 -2.23 -8.87 33.32
C THR A 32 -1.42 -8.91 34.60
N GLU A 33 -0.61 -7.88 34.84
CA GLU A 33 0.19 -7.73 36.08
C GLU A 33 -0.73 -7.63 37.30
N SER A 34 -1.79 -6.80 37.23
CA SER A 34 -2.75 -6.60 38.33
C SER A 34 -3.50 -7.88 38.68
N LEU A 35 -3.98 -8.64 37.68
CA LEU A 35 -4.63 -9.93 37.91
C LEU A 35 -3.67 -10.92 38.56
N SER A 36 -2.43 -10.99 38.07
CA SER A 36 -1.42 -11.92 38.61
C SER A 36 -1.08 -11.60 40.07
N LYS A 37 -1.00 -10.31 40.44
CA LYS A 37 -0.79 -9.87 41.82
C LYS A 37 -1.97 -10.12 42.73
N LEU A 38 -3.19 -9.75 42.29
CA LEU A 38 -4.42 -9.88 43.10
C LEU A 38 -4.74 -11.33 43.43
N TYR A 39 -4.52 -12.24 42.48
CA TYR A 39 -4.96 -13.62 42.62
C TYR A 39 -3.82 -14.62 42.81
N GLN A 40 -2.56 -14.16 42.90
CA GLN A 40 -1.36 -14.96 43.13
C GLN A 40 -1.25 -16.19 42.20
N GLN A 41 -1.67 -16.00 40.94
CA GLN A 41 -1.59 -16.99 39.87
C GLN A 41 -1.24 -16.33 38.54
N PRO A 42 -0.61 -17.05 37.59
CA PRO A 42 -0.22 -16.43 36.32
C PRO A 42 -1.44 -16.14 35.42
N PHE A 43 -1.47 -14.93 34.87
CA PHE A 43 -2.36 -14.50 33.80
C PHE A 43 -1.56 -14.06 32.59
N SER A 44 -2.18 -14.12 31.44
CA SER A 44 -1.67 -13.62 30.17
C SER A 44 -2.70 -12.71 29.49
N ASP A 45 -2.25 -11.98 28.49
CA ASP A 45 -3.10 -11.15 27.63
C ASP A 45 -4.18 -11.94 26.87
N LYS A 46 -4.01 -13.28 26.76
CA LYS A 46 -4.99 -14.20 26.14
C LYS A 46 -6.16 -14.56 27.06
N ASP A 47 -6.02 -14.31 28.34
CA ASP A 47 -7.05 -14.66 29.33
C ASP A 47 -8.25 -13.70 29.33
N PHE A 48 -8.12 -12.51 28.71
CA PHE A 48 -9.17 -11.50 28.64
C PHE A 48 -9.04 -10.64 27.37
N GLN A 49 -10.10 -9.86 27.08
CA GLN A 49 -10.09 -8.93 25.96
C GLN A 49 -10.17 -7.48 26.48
N VAL A 50 -9.42 -6.59 25.83
CA VAL A 50 -9.48 -5.14 26.03
C VAL A 50 -9.98 -4.52 24.73
N ASN A 51 -11.11 -3.83 24.79
CA ASN A 51 -11.74 -3.16 23.67
C ASN A 51 -11.96 -1.69 24.00
N GLN A 52 -12.15 -0.83 23.03
CA GLN A 52 -12.69 0.51 23.25
C GLN A 52 -14.12 0.38 23.79
N THR A 53 -14.46 1.22 24.77
CA THR A 53 -15.84 1.26 25.32
C THR A 53 -16.78 1.77 24.24
N LYS A 54 -17.95 1.14 24.12
CA LYS A 54 -18.99 1.59 23.18
C LYS A 54 -19.52 2.96 23.59
N PRO A 55 -19.88 3.83 22.63
CA PRO A 55 -20.29 5.21 22.91
C PRO A 55 -21.47 5.37 23.89
N GLU A 56 -22.35 4.37 23.99
CA GLU A 56 -23.49 4.36 24.91
C GLU A 56 -23.13 4.09 26.39
N PHE A 57 -21.85 3.73 26.66
CA PHE A 57 -21.38 3.44 28.02
C PHE A 57 -20.28 4.42 28.42
N GLU A 58 -20.26 4.73 29.72
CA GLU A 58 -19.21 5.56 30.31
C GLU A 58 -17.89 4.78 30.44
N GLY A 59 -16.77 5.37 30.01
CA GLY A 59 -15.43 4.81 30.06
C GLY A 59 -14.73 4.95 28.69
N ASP A 60 -13.43 4.72 28.68
CA ASP A 60 -12.60 4.78 27.47
C ASP A 60 -12.28 3.37 26.95
N TYR A 61 -12.06 2.41 27.86
CA TYR A 61 -11.74 1.03 27.53
C TYR A 61 -12.55 0.04 28.38
N THR A 62 -12.88 -1.08 27.78
CA THR A 62 -13.68 -2.17 28.39
C THR A 62 -12.87 -3.45 28.47
N ILE A 63 -12.81 -4.05 29.66
CA ILE A 63 -12.29 -5.39 29.89
C ILE A 63 -13.46 -6.36 29.96
N VAL A 64 -13.40 -7.42 29.13
CA VAL A 64 -14.42 -8.47 29.12
C VAL A 64 -14.13 -9.47 30.23
N LEU A 65 -15.01 -9.49 31.27
CA LEU A 65 -14.80 -10.32 32.47
C LEU A 65 -15.19 -11.79 32.30
N PHE A 66 -16.00 -12.14 31.31
CA PHE A 66 -16.55 -13.50 31.14
C PHE A 66 -15.50 -14.62 31.01
N SER A 67 -14.37 -14.35 30.39
CA SER A 67 -13.26 -15.31 30.29
C SER A 67 -12.56 -15.51 31.64
N LEU A 68 -12.48 -14.46 32.46
CA LEU A 68 -11.84 -14.48 33.79
C LEU A 68 -12.67 -15.21 34.85
N ILE A 69 -13.99 -15.16 34.77
CA ILE A 69 -14.89 -15.75 35.79
C ILE A 69 -14.63 -17.24 35.98
N LYS A 70 -14.44 -17.98 34.90
CA LYS A 70 -14.15 -19.43 34.95
C LYS A 70 -12.85 -19.74 35.70
N LYS A 71 -11.84 -18.90 35.51
CA LYS A 71 -10.51 -19.05 36.14
C LYS A 71 -10.54 -18.59 37.60
N LEU A 72 -11.27 -17.51 37.90
CA LEU A 72 -11.33 -16.90 39.22
C LEU A 72 -12.41 -17.51 40.15
N LYS A 73 -13.40 -18.25 39.61
CA LYS A 73 -14.56 -18.78 40.33
C LYS A 73 -15.31 -17.72 41.14
N LYS A 74 -15.44 -16.51 40.58
CA LYS A 74 -16.12 -15.35 41.16
C LYS A 74 -17.20 -14.84 40.22
N SER A 75 -18.15 -14.07 40.75
CA SER A 75 -19.09 -13.37 39.88
C SER A 75 -18.39 -12.25 39.09
N PRO A 76 -18.94 -11.85 37.92
CA PRO A 76 -18.38 -10.74 37.14
C PRO A 76 -18.25 -9.45 37.93
N GLU A 77 -19.26 -9.16 38.77
CA GLU A 77 -19.31 -7.96 39.62
C GLU A 77 -18.20 -8.00 40.68
N ALA A 78 -18.02 -9.14 41.38
CA ALA A 78 -16.97 -9.28 42.39
C ALA A 78 -15.56 -9.15 41.75
N ALA A 79 -15.31 -9.88 40.68
CA ALA A 79 -14.02 -9.82 39.98
C ALA A 79 -13.75 -8.43 39.39
N GLY A 80 -14.78 -7.80 38.82
CA GLY A 80 -14.68 -6.45 38.24
C GLY A 80 -14.44 -5.39 39.31
N ASN A 81 -15.10 -5.46 40.49
CA ASN A 81 -14.88 -4.52 41.58
C ASN A 81 -13.47 -4.65 42.17
N GLU A 82 -12.98 -5.88 42.42
CA GLU A 82 -11.63 -6.10 42.92
C GLU A 82 -10.57 -5.56 41.94
N LEU A 83 -10.70 -5.88 40.65
CA LEU A 83 -9.78 -5.43 39.63
C LEU A 83 -9.88 -3.90 39.41
N GLY A 84 -11.10 -3.37 39.30
CA GLY A 84 -11.34 -1.94 39.09
C GLY A 84 -10.80 -1.09 40.24
N THR A 85 -11.08 -1.51 41.51
CA THR A 85 -10.54 -0.85 42.70
C THR A 85 -9.01 -0.91 42.72
N HIS A 86 -8.42 -2.08 42.44
CA HIS A 86 -6.96 -2.22 42.37
C HIS A 86 -6.34 -1.29 41.31
N LEU A 87 -6.91 -1.29 40.10
CA LEU A 87 -6.39 -0.45 39.00
C LEU A 87 -6.46 1.04 39.32
N THR A 88 -7.57 1.52 39.84
CA THR A 88 -7.74 2.95 40.20
C THR A 88 -6.94 3.36 41.43
N THR A 89 -6.60 2.42 42.32
CA THR A 89 -5.80 2.71 43.52
C THR A 89 -4.29 2.65 43.23
N VAL A 90 -3.84 1.64 42.47
CA VAL A 90 -2.42 1.40 42.24
C VAL A 90 -1.89 2.23 41.05
N TYR A 91 -2.77 2.50 40.06
CA TYR A 91 -2.40 3.22 38.82
C TYR A 91 -3.29 4.47 38.62
N PRO A 92 -3.39 5.41 39.62
CA PRO A 92 -4.29 6.59 39.54
C PRO A 92 -3.89 7.56 38.40
N HIS A 93 -2.63 7.51 37.96
CA HIS A 93 -2.14 8.28 36.79
C HIS A 93 -2.67 7.75 35.46
N LEU A 94 -3.12 6.48 35.43
CA LEU A 94 -3.65 5.83 34.23
C LEU A 94 -5.19 5.68 34.28
N PHE A 95 -5.76 5.39 35.46
CA PHE A 95 -7.19 5.17 35.62
C PHE A 95 -7.80 6.11 36.66
N SER A 96 -8.81 6.87 36.26
CA SER A 96 -9.52 7.80 37.17
C SER A 96 -10.73 7.15 37.85
N ARG A 97 -11.45 6.28 37.17
CA ARG A 97 -12.67 5.62 37.64
C ARG A 97 -12.97 4.38 36.82
N TYR A 98 -13.92 3.58 37.32
CA TYR A 98 -14.45 2.43 36.62
C TYR A 98 -15.94 2.26 36.87
N ASN A 99 -16.63 1.54 36.01
CA ASN A 99 -17.97 1.02 36.22
C ASN A 99 -18.08 -0.41 35.66
N ILE A 100 -19.09 -1.15 36.11
CA ILE A 100 -19.34 -2.52 35.68
C ILE A 100 -20.75 -2.62 35.14
N ILE A 101 -20.89 -3.04 33.92
CA ILE A 101 -22.17 -3.21 33.25
C ILE A 101 -22.23 -4.59 32.61
N LYS A 102 -23.10 -5.46 33.11
CA LYS A 102 -23.37 -6.80 32.54
C LYS A 102 -22.10 -7.62 32.23
N GLY A 103 -21.14 -7.63 33.17
CA GLY A 103 -19.91 -8.41 33.02
C GLY A 103 -18.82 -7.73 32.19
N PHE A 104 -18.95 -6.45 31.91
CA PHE A 104 -17.96 -5.58 31.27
C PHE A 104 -17.42 -4.57 32.28
N LEU A 105 -16.14 -4.57 32.53
CA LEU A 105 -15.45 -3.57 33.34
C LEU A 105 -14.99 -2.44 32.42
N ASN A 106 -15.68 -1.31 32.50
CA ASN A 106 -15.32 -0.10 31.74
C ASN A 106 -14.39 0.77 32.59
N LEU A 107 -13.26 1.13 32.05
CA LEU A 107 -12.25 1.96 32.69
C LEU A 107 -12.22 3.34 32.05
N SER A 108 -12.23 4.38 32.87
CA SER A 108 -11.98 5.75 32.43
C SER A 108 -10.49 6.05 32.63
N VAL A 109 -9.82 6.39 31.54
CA VAL A 109 -8.42 6.81 31.56
C VAL A 109 -8.30 8.18 32.21
N ALA A 110 -7.27 8.38 33.02
CA ALA A 110 -7.04 9.64 33.71
C ALA A 110 -6.78 10.77 32.69
N GLU A 111 -7.34 11.94 32.97
CA GLU A 111 -7.21 13.09 32.08
C GLU A 111 -5.75 13.53 31.92
N SER A 112 -4.96 13.43 32.98
CA SER A 112 -3.52 13.68 32.97
C SER A 112 -2.77 12.85 31.92
N TYR A 113 -3.16 11.60 31.72
CA TYR A 113 -2.58 10.73 30.69
C TYR A 113 -2.77 11.33 29.28
N TRP A 114 -3.98 11.78 28.97
CA TRP A 114 -4.29 12.37 27.66
C TRP A 114 -3.52 13.67 27.41
N VAL A 115 -3.41 14.49 28.43
CA VAL A 115 -2.64 15.73 28.38
C VAL A 115 -1.16 15.46 28.21
N GLU A 116 -0.59 14.50 28.95
CA GLU A 116 0.81 14.10 28.84
C GLU A 116 1.12 13.52 27.45
N LEU A 117 0.24 12.67 26.90
CA LEU A 117 0.36 12.12 25.56
C LEU A 117 0.44 13.25 24.52
N LEU A 118 -0.46 14.23 24.60
CA LEU A 118 -0.44 15.40 23.71
C LEU A 118 0.84 16.19 23.88
N GLN A 119 1.25 16.51 25.12
CA GLN A 119 2.44 17.30 25.42
C GLN A 119 3.73 16.64 24.90
N LYS A 120 3.82 15.32 25.02
CA LYS A 120 4.99 14.56 24.58
C LYS A 120 5.11 14.49 23.05
N ASN A 121 3.97 14.41 22.34
CA ASN A 121 3.98 13.99 20.94
C ASN A 121 3.57 15.09 19.94
N TYR A 122 3.07 16.27 20.38
CA TYR A 122 2.51 17.27 19.45
C TYR A 122 3.52 17.82 18.43
N THR A 123 4.82 17.79 18.72
CA THR A 123 5.89 18.19 17.79
C THR A 123 6.61 17.01 17.16
N ASP A 124 6.30 15.78 17.55
CA ASP A 124 6.99 14.61 17.02
C ASP A 124 6.49 14.24 15.61
N GLY A 125 7.29 14.59 14.60
CA GLY A 125 7.03 14.21 13.20
C GLY A 125 7.18 12.71 12.91
N ASN A 126 7.67 11.92 13.88
CA ASN A 126 7.80 10.46 13.77
C ASN A 126 6.78 9.70 14.61
N TYR A 127 5.85 10.41 15.25
CA TYR A 127 4.80 9.76 16.03
C TYR A 127 4.11 8.66 15.24
N GLY A 128 4.04 7.47 15.82
CA GLY A 128 3.47 6.26 15.20
C GLY A 128 4.46 5.40 14.40
N LYS A 129 5.65 5.89 14.04
CA LYS A 129 6.66 5.09 13.35
C LYS A 129 7.39 4.17 14.32
N GLN A 130 7.67 2.94 13.89
CA GLN A 130 8.37 1.95 14.68
C GLN A 130 9.89 1.99 14.44
N PRO A 131 10.71 1.65 15.43
CA PRO A 131 12.15 1.52 15.25
C PRO A 131 12.50 0.40 14.26
N ALA A 132 13.69 0.48 13.66
CA ALA A 132 14.17 -0.51 12.70
C ALA A 132 14.16 -1.93 13.29
N LYS A 133 13.52 -2.87 12.59
CA LYS A 133 13.40 -4.28 12.98
C LYS A 133 14.59 -5.11 12.51
N GLY A 134 15.39 -4.60 11.57
CA GLY A 134 16.49 -5.36 10.95
C GLY A 134 16.03 -6.43 9.96
N GLU A 135 14.75 -6.42 9.58
CA GLU A 135 14.17 -7.32 8.59
C GLU A 135 13.98 -6.60 7.27
N ARG A 136 14.42 -7.25 6.17
CA ARG A 136 14.24 -6.74 4.81
C ARG A 136 13.03 -7.39 4.13
N VAL A 137 12.23 -6.56 3.46
CA VAL A 137 11.02 -6.97 2.74
C VAL A 137 11.07 -6.41 1.32
N MET A 138 10.81 -7.23 0.33
CA MET A 138 10.66 -6.81 -1.07
C MET A 138 9.19 -6.54 -1.37
N VAL A 139 8.91 -5.45 -2.08
CA VAL A 139 7.58 -5.13 -2.62
C VAL A 139 7.71 -4.92 -4.12
N GLU A 140 7.11 -5.83 -4.91
CA GLU A 140 7.09 -5.74 -6.36
C GLU A 140 5.74 -5.22 -6.84
N TYR A 141 5.78 -4.17 -7.65
CA TYR A 141 4.59 -3.56 -8.25
C TYR A 141 4.89 -2.94 -9.61
N SER A 142 3.87 -2.56 -10.35
CA SER A 142 3.95 -1.99 -11.69
C SER A 142 4.58 -2.95 -12.71
N SER A 143 3.91 -3.97 -13.17
CA SER A 143 4.43 -4.92 -14.17
C SER A 143 3.91 -4.58 -15.58
N PRO A 144 4.35 -3.47 -16.21
CA PRO A 144 3.81 -3.02 -17.48
C PRO A 144 4.36 -3.81 -18.66
N ASN A 145 3.55 -3.93 -19.71
CA ASN A 145 4.01 -4.38 -21.02
C ASN A 145 4.48 -3.20 -21.86
N THR A 146 5.63 -3.32 -22.50
CA THR A 146 6.25 -2.20 -23.25
C THR A 146 5.68 -1.99 -24.67
N ASN A 147 4.47 -2.42 -24.91
CA ASN A 147 3.73 -2.21 -26.17
C ASN A 147 2.59 -1.19 -26.07
N LYS A 148 2.41 -0.56 -24.93
CA LYS A 148 1.30 0.38 -24.67
C LYS A 148 1.60 1.25 -23.46
N PRO A 149 0.96 2.43 -23.33
CA PRO A 149 1.07 3.28 -22.14
C PRO A 149 0.46 2.63 -20.90
N LEU A 150 0.77 3.21 -19.73
CA LEU A 150 0.11 2.86 -18.48
C LEU A 150 -1.37 3.24 -18.52
N HIS A 151 -2.19 2.59 -17.74
CA HIS A 151 -3.62 2.84 -17.67
C HIS A 151 -4.12 2.85 -16.22
N LEU A 152 -5.38 3.18 -15.98
CA LEU A 152 -6.00 3.30 -14.64
C LEU A 152 -5.74 2.07 -13.75
N GLY A 153 -5.73 0.85 -14.32
CA GLY A 153 -5.37 -0.37 -13.57
C GLY A 153 -3.92 -0.37 -13.07
N HIS A 154 -3.00 0.18 -13.88
CA HIS A 154 -1.60 0.36 -13.44
C HIS A 154 -1.48 1.44 -12.35
N LEU A 155 -2.28 2.51 -12.39
CA LEU A 155 -2.31 3.51 -11.32
C LEU A 155 -2.69 2.88 -9.98
N ARG A 156 -3.76 2.05 -9.95
CA ARG A 156 -4.14 1.32 -8.73
C ARG A 156 -3.03 0.42 -8.23
N ASN A 157 -2.41 -0.34 -9.11
CA ASN A 157 -1.28 -1.22 -8.78
C ASN A 157 -0.12 -0.43 -8.15
N ASN A 158 0.31 0.66 -8.82
CA ASN A 158 1.40 1.51 -8.36
C ASN A 158 1.11 2.12 -6.99
N PHE A 159 -0.09 2.66 -6.79
CA PHE A 159 -0.45 3.30 -5.53
C PHE A 159 -0.54 2.30 -4.37
N LEU A 160 -1.10 1.10 -4.60
CA LEU A 160 -1.14 0.03 -3.62
C LEU A 160 0.27 -0.44 -3.24
N GLY A 161 1.11 -0.71 -4.24
CA GLY A 161 2.47 -1.20 -4.00
C GLY A 161 3.34 -0.17 -3.28
N TRP A 162 3.33 1.06 -3.75
CA TRP A 162 4.09 2.14 -3.15
C TRP A 162 3.64 2.42 -1.70
N SER A 163 2.33 2.48 -1.46
CA SER A 163 1.77 2.71 -0.13
C SER A 163 2.07 1.55 0.82
N ALA A 164 1.93 0.30 0.38
CA ALA A 164 2.30 -0.87 1.18
C ALA A 164 3.79 -0.82 1.59
N ALA A 165 4.68 -0.46 0.66
CA ALA A 165 6.10 -0.27 0.93
C ALA A 165 6.36 0.85 1.96
N ALA A 166 5.68 2.00 1.82
CA ALA A 166 5.79 3.13 2.75
C ALA A 166 5.29 2.78 4.17
N ILE A 167 4.16 2.08 4.27
CA ILE A 167 3.57 1.60 5.55
C ILE A 167 4.50 0.60 6.24
N LEU A 168 5.04 -0.37 5.50
CA LEU A 168 6.01 -1.32 6.04
C LEU A 168 7.29 -0.63 6.53
N LYS A 169 7.79 0.37 5.77
CA LYS A 169 8.93 1.19 6.18
C LYS A 169 8.64 1.95 7.47
N ALA A 170 7.45 2.55 7.60
CA ALA A 170 7.04 3.21 8.84
C ALA A 170 6.94 2.23 10.02
N ASN A 171 6.69 0.96 9.75
CA ASN A 171 6.67 -0.13 10.75
C ASN A 171 8.05 -0.76 11.00
N GLY A 172 9.14 -0.12 10.55
CA GLY A 172 10.51 -0.47 10.86
C GLY A 172 11.15 -1.54 9.97
N TYR A 173 10.51 -1.93 8.86
CA TYR A 173 11.13 -2.83 7.88
C TYR A 173 12.08 -2.08 6.95
N ASP A 174 13.16 -2.74 6.53
CA ASP A 174 14.02 -2.31 5.41
C ASP A 174 13.36 -2.73 4.09
N ILE A 175 13.07 -1.80 3.20
CA ILE A 175 12.23 -2.06 2.02
C ILE A 175 13.05 -2.00 0.74
N VAL A 176 12.86 -3.02 -0.11
CA VAL A 176 13.34 -3.05 -1.49
C VAL A 176 12.13 -3.00 -2.43
N LYS A 177 12.00 -1.94 -3.20
CA LYS A 177 10.94 -1.75 -4.19
C LYS A 177 11.40 -2.24 -5.56
N THR A 178 10.66 -3.15 -6.18
CA THR A 178 11.02 -3.70 -7.49
C THR A 178 9.87 -3.58 -8.48
N CYS A 179 10.24 -3.56 -9.76
CA CYS A 179 9.33 -3.59 -10.90
C CYS A 179 9.82 -4.66 -11.88
N ILE A 180 8.91 -5.32 -12.60
CA ILE A 180 9.25 -6.14 -13.75
C ILE A 180 8.63 -5.53 -15.00
N ALA A 181 9.45 -5.20 -16.00
CA ALA A 181 9.00 -4.73 -17.31
C ALA A 181 8.90 -5.91 -18.29
N ASN A 182 7.72 -6.11 -18.85
CA ASN A 182 7.47 -7.17 -19.82
C ASN A 182 7.79 -6.63 -21.24
N ASP A 183 9.07 -6.70 -21.60
CA ASP A 183 9.68 -6.04 -22.75
C ASP A 183 9.94 -6.98 -23.92
N ARG A 184 9.45 -8.21 -23.89
CA ARG A 184 9.59 -9.22 -24.96
C ARG A 184 8.28 -9.89 -25.33
N GLY A 185 8.33 -10.67 -26.40
CA GLY A 185 7.22 -11.52 -26.85
C GLY A 185 6.44 -10.92 -28.01
N ILE A 186 5.42 -11.69 -28.45
CA ILE A 186 4.68 -11.41 -29.68
C ILE A 186 4.00 -10.02 -29.69
N HIS A 187 3.58 -9.51 -28.53
CA HIS A 187 2.93 -8.20 -28.44
C HIS A 187 3.89 -7.06 -28.73
N ILE A 188 5.15 -7.19 -28.31
CA ILE A 188 6.21 -6.22 -28.63
C ILE A 188 6.53 -6.27 -30.12
N CYS A 189 6.68 -7.49 -30.68
CA CYS A 189 6.92 -7.67 -32.12
C CYS A 189 5.81 -7.08 -32.99
N LYS A 190 4.54 -7.10 -32.53
CA LYS A 190 3.42 -6.45 -33.24
C LYS A 190 3.63 -4.95 -33.42
N SER A 191 4.03 -4.23 -32.33
CA SER A 191 4.35 -2.81 -32.43
C SER A 191 5.55 -2.55 -33.34
N MET A 192 6.58 -3.40 -33.28
CA MET A 192 7.77 -3.28 -34.10
C MET A 192 7.44 -3.44 -35.60
N VAL A 193 6.65 -4.46 -35.95
CA VAL A 193 6.21 -4.68 -37.37
C VAL A 193 5.39 -3.50 -37.88
N ALA A 194 4.42 -3.03 -37.08
CA ALA A 194 3.62 -1.88 -37.49
C ALA A 194 4.45 -0.60 -37.68
N TRP A 195 5.44 -0.37 -36.80
CA TRP A 195 6.34 0.76 -36.94
C TRP A 195 7.19 0.63 -38.24
N GLN A 196 7.73 -0.54 -38.52
CA GLN A 196 8.51 -0.76 -39.79
C GLN A 196 7.67 -0.51 -41.04
N LEU A 197 6.41 -0.94 -41.04
CA LEU A 197 5.55 -0.85 -42.23
C LEU A 197 4.96 0.54 -42.46
N PHE A 198 4.65 1.28 -41.36
CA PHE A 198 3.80 2.46 -41.47
C PHE A 198 4.40 3.75 -40.93
N ALA A 199 5.52 3.72 -40.19
CA ALA A 199 6.07 4.91 -39.56
C ALA A 199 6.85 5.83 -40.51
N ASN A 200 7.32 5.32 -41.65
CA ASN A 200 8.19 6.08 -42.55
C ASN A 200 9.36 6.77 -41.81
N GLY A 201 9.91 6.09 -40.78
CA GLY A 201 11.03 6.59 -39.99
C GLY A 201 10.65 7.59 -38.88
N ALA A 202 9.36 7.84 -38.61
CA ALA A 202 8.93 8.70 -37.51
C ALA A 202 9.43 8.17 -36.15
N THR A 203 9.72 9.10 -35.24
CA THR A 203 10.14 8.84 -33.85
C THR A 203 9.34 9.69 -32.87
N PRO A 204 9.34 9.40 -31.56
CA PRO A 204 8.73 10.26 -30.57
C PRO A 204 9.18 11.73 -30.67
N GLU A 205 10.46 11.95 -30.89
CA GLU A 205 11.03 13.29 -31.02
C GLU A 205 10.50 14.03 -32.27
N SER A 206 10.37 13.32 -33.40
CA SER A 206 9.89 13.91 -34.66
C SER A 206 8.40 14.25 -34.64
N THR A 207 7.64 13.55 -33.79
CA THR A 207 6.18 13.73 -33.67
C THR A 207 5.78 14.56 -32.44
N GLY A 208 6.70 14.79 -31.50
CA GLY A 208 6.39 15.42 -30.21
C GLY A 208 5.56 14.54 -29.28
N MET A 209 5.42 13.25 -29.57
CA MET A 209 4.64 12.30 -28.77
C MET A 209 5.52 11.68 -27.68
N LYS A 210 4.91 11.39 -26.53
CA LYS A 210 5.52 10.60 -25.46
C LYS A 210 5.77 9.17 -25.97
N GLY A 211 6.94 8.58 -25.64
CA GLY A 211 7.42 7.35 -26.25
C GLY A 211 6.53 6.12 -26.09
N ASP A 212 5.91 5.92 -24.93
CA ASP A 212 4.98 4.80 -24.69
C ASP A 212 3.65 4.97 -25.43
N HIS A 213 3.14 6.21 -25.56
CA HIS A 213 1.98 6.54 -26.40
C HIS A 213 2.30 6.30 -27.87
N PHE A 214 3.48 6.78 -28.33
CA PHE A 214 3.94 6.58 -29.70
C PHE A 214 3.98 5.10 -30.07
N VAL A 215 4.59 4.25 -29.26
CA VAL A 215 4.67 2.80 -29.50
C VAL A 215 3.29 2.15 -29.37
N GLY A 216 2.46 2.63 -28.44
CA GLY A 216 1.08 2.19 -28.23
C GLY A 216 0.20 2.38 -29.46
N ASP A 217 0.35 3.50 -30.17
CA ASP A 217 -0.39 3.78 -31.41
C ASP A 217 -0.07 2.77 -32.51
N TYR A 218 1.19 2.37 -32.64
CA TYR A 218 1.57 1.29 -33.58
C TYR A 218 1.03 -0.07 -33.16
N TYR A 219 0.87 -0.34 -31.87
CA TYR A 219 0.18 -1.55 -31.40
C TYR A 219 -1.30 -1.57 -31.82
N VAL A 220 -1.99 -0.45 -31.68
CA VAL A 220 -3.39 -0.30 -32.11
C VAL A 220 -3.49 -0.39 -33.63
N LEU A 221 -2.58 0.24 -34.35
CA LEU A 221 -2.52 0.17 -35.82
C LEU A 221 -2.32 -1.25 -36.31
N PHE A 222 -1.41 -2.01 -35.68
CA PHE A 222 -1.27 -3.47 -35.96
C PHE A 222 -2.58 -4.20 -35.82
N GLY A 223 -3.34 -3.97 -34.74
CA GLY A 223 -4.64 -4.59 -34.51
C GLY A 223 -5.67 -4.27 -35.60
N THR A 224 -5.67 -3.01 -36.04
CA THR A 224 -6.54 -2.55 -37.14
C THR A 224 -6.23 -3.22 -38.46
N GLU A 225 -4.95 -3.28 -38.82
CA GLU A 225 -4.50 -3.93 -40.06
C GLU A 225 -4.70 -5.46 -40.02
N LEU A 226 -4.43 -6.08 -38.87
CA LEU A 226 -4.71 -7.51 -38.66
C LEU A 226 -6.20 -7.81 -38.90
N LYS A 227 -7.11 -7.01 -38.35
CA LYS A 227 -8.54 -7.19 -38.53
C LYS A 227 -8.96 -7.13 -39.99
N LYS A 228 -8.47 -6.15 -40.77
CA LYS A 228 -8.71 -6.04 -42.21
C LYS A 228 -8.25 -7.29 -42.98
N GLN A 229 -7.03 -7.75 -42.69
CA GLN A 229 -6.47 -8.94 -43.36
C GLN A 229 -7.24 -10.22 -42.97
N VAL A 230 -7.67 -10.37 -41.73
CA VAL A 230 -8.50 -11.49 -41.26
C VAL A 230 -9.87 -11.49 -41.95
N GLU A 231 -10.53 -10.34 -42.12
CA GLU A 231 -11.79 -10.20 -42.83
C GLU A 231 -11.68 -10.67 -44.31
N VAL A 232 -10.58 -10.31 -44.99
CA VAL A 232 -10.29 -10.77 -46.36
C VAL A 232 -10.10 -12.30 -46.42
N LEU A 233 -9.37 -12.89 -45.48
CA LEU A 233 -9.14 -14.33 -45.45
C LEU A 233 -10.43 -15.11 -45.14
N ILE A 234 -11.26 -14.59 -44.23
CA ILE A 234 -12.58 -15.20 -43.95
C ILE A 234 -13.49 -15.13 -45.17
N ALA A 235 -13.53 -14.00 -45.88
CA ALA A 235 -14.26 -13.87 -47.14
C ALA A 235 -13.77 -14.86 -48.22
N GLY A 236 -12.47 -15.24 -48.18
CA GLY A 236 -11.85 -16.26 -48.99
C GLY A 236 -12.13 -17.71 -48.53
N GLY A 237 -12.94 -17.92 -47.48
CA GLY A 237 -13.34 -19.25 -46.97
C GLY A 237 -12.44 -19.84 -45.89
N ILE A 238 -11.51 -19.07 -45.33
CA ILE A 238 -10.65 -19.54 -44.24
C ILE A 238 -11.37 -19.34 -42.89
N GLU A 239 -11.31 -20.37 -42.04
CA GLU A 239 -11.91 -20.35 -40.71
C GLU A 239 -11.21 -19.27 -39.85
N LYS A 240 -11.96 -18.58 -38.96
CA LYS A 240 -11.53 -17.39 -38.21
C LYS A 240 -10.23 -17.60 -37.44
N GLU A 241 -10.10 -18.68 -36.67
CA GLU A 241 -8.89 -18.96 -35.90
C GLU A 241 -7.65 -19.18 -36.80
N ALA A 242 -7.83 -19.82 -37.94
CA ALA A 242 -6.82 -20.02 -38.94
C ALA A 242 -6.45 -18.69 -39.61
N ALA A 243 -7.44 -17.87 -39.98
CA ALA A 243 -7.25 -16.54 -40.56
C ALA A 243 -6.45 -15.61 -39.65
N GLU A 244 -6.74 -15.60 -38.34
CA GLU A 244 -5.99 -14.80 -37.35
C GLU A 244 -4.51 -15.20 -37.27
N LYS A 245 -4.19 -16.49 -37.45
CA LYS A 245 -2.81 -17.01 -37.42
C LYS A 245 -2.09 -16.84 -38.76
N GLN A 246 -2.83 -16.87 -39.88
CA GLN A 246 -2.27 -16.85 -41.25
C GLN A 246 -2.26 -15.45 -41.88
N ALA A 247 -2.85 -14.45 -41.23
CA ALA A 247 -2.80 -13.08 -41.73
C ALA A 247 -1.35 -12.63 -41.98
N PRO A 248 -1.03 -12.06 -43.14
CA PRO A 248 0.33 -11.70 -43.49
C PRO A 248 1.07 -10.88 -42.43
N ILE A 249 0.40 -9.88 -41.83
CA ILE A 249 1.03 -9.06 -40.79
C ILE A 249 1.28 -9.88 -39.49
N MET A 250 0.44 -10.89 -39.17
CA MET A 250 0.66 -11.76 -38.03
C MET A 250 1.84 -12.71 -38.26
N LEU A 251 1.99 -13.24 -39.48
CA LEU A 251 3.15 -14.06 -39.86
C LEU A 251 4.45 -13.27 -39.72
N GLN A 252 4.46 -11.99 -40.12
CA GLN A 252 5.63 -11.10 -39.94
C GLN A 252 5.95 -10.92 -38.45
N ALA A 253 4.95 -10.73 -37.59
CA ALA A 253 5.18 -10.61 -36.14
C ALA A 253 5.71 -11.90 -35.52
N GLN A 254 5.20 -13.06 -35.97
CA GLN A 254 5.72 -14.37 -35.55
C GLN A 254 7.19 -14.58 -36.02
N GLN A 255 7.49 -14.23 -37.26
CA GLN A 255 8.85 -14.32 -37.77
C GLN A 255 9.80 -13.37 -37.02
N MET A 256 9.37 -12.15 -36.73
CA MET A 256 10.14 -11.19 -35.94
C MET A 256 10.46 -11.71 -34.53
N LEU A 257 9.53 -12.44 -33.89
CA LEU A 257 9.78 -13.08 -32.59
C LEU A 257 10.85 -14.17 -32.70
N VAL A 258 10.79 -15.01 -33.76
CA VAL A 258 11.82 -16.04 -34.03
C VAL A 258 13.16 -15.39 -34.26
N ASP A 259 13.20 -14.30 -35.05
CA ASP A 259 14.41 -13.55 -35.36
C ASP A 259 15.00 -12.87 -34.11
N TRP A 260 14.16 -12.36 -33.22
CA TRP A 260 14.58 -11.83 -31.93
C TRP A 260 15.21 -12.92 -31.05
N GLU A 261 14.57 -14.10 -30.96
CA GLU A 261 15.08 -15.25 -30.19
C GLU A 261 16.40 -15.80 -30.79
N ALA A 262 16.58 -15.70 -32.10
CA ALA A 262 17.81 -16.03 -32.78
C ALA A 262 18.92 -14.95 -32.63
N GLY A 263 18.62 -13.80 -32.03
CA GLY A 263 19.56 -12.72 -31.80
C GLY A 263 19.94 -11.95 -33.06
N LYS A 264 19.07 -11.88 -34.09
CA LYS A 264 19.37 -11.13 -35.33
C LYS A 264 19.64 -9.65 -35.01
N PRO A 265 20.80 -9.08 -35.40
CA PRO A 265 21.22 -7.75 -34.98
C PRO A 265 20.22 -6.65 -35.30
N GLU A 266 19.64 -6.64 -36.48
CA GLU A 266 18.67 -5.64 -36.93
C GLU A 266 17.37 -5.65 -36.12
N VAL A 267 16.93 -6.84 -35.69
CA VAL A 267 15.72 -6.99 -34.86
C VAL A 267 16.02 -6.57 -33.43
N ILE A 268 17.18 -6.94 -32.91
CA ILE A 268 17.62 -6.56 -31.55
C ILE A 268 17.83 -5.05 -31.46
N GLU A 269 18.39 -4.40 -32.45
CA GLU A 269 18.55 -2.93 -32.48
C GLU A 269 17.20 -2.22 -32.50
N LEU A 270 16.27 -2.65 -33.35
CA LEU A 270 14.91 -2.09 -33.37
C LEU A 270 14.18 -2.28 -32.04
N TRP A 271 14.26 -3.48 -31.48
CA TRP A 271 13.67 -3.81 -30.18
C TRP A 271 14.24 -2.91 -29.07
N LYS A 272 15.57 -2.73 -28.99
CA LYS A 272 16.20 -1.83 -28.02
C LYS A 272 15.75 -0.39 -28.22
N LYS A 273 15.70 0.08 -29.46
CA LYS A 273 15.29 1.43 -29.82
C LYS A 273 13.86 1.70 -29.35
N MET A 274 12.90 0.85 -29.71
CA MET A 274 11.49 1.06 -29.37
C MET A 274 11.22 0.91 -27.87
N ASN A 275 11.83 -0.07 -27.19
CA ASN A 275 11.74 -0.19 -25.74
C ASN A 275 12.34 1.02 -25.01
N SER A 276 13.44 1.60 -25.50
CA SER A 276 14.02 2.80 -24.90
C SER A 276 13.04 3.99 -24.90
N TRP A 277 12.24 4.14 -25.96
CA TRP A 277 11.18 5.14 -26.00
C TRP A 277 10.08 4.89 -24.98
N VAL A 278 9.66 3.63 -24.84
CA VAL A 278 8.63 3.25 -23.87
C VAL A 278 9.12 3.46 -22.42
N TYR A 279 10.36 3.06 -22.12
CA TYR A 279 10.94 3.29 -20.79
C TYR A 279 11.00 4.77 -20.45
N ALA A 280 11.46 5.62 -21.38
CA ALA A 280 11.46 7.06 -21.17
C ALA A 280 10.04 7.61 -20.93
N GLY A 281 9.03 7.08 -21.63
CA GLY A 281 7.63 7.41 -21.43
C GLY A 281 7.12 7.00 -20.04
N PHE A 282 7.40 5.77 -19.61
CA PHE A 282 7.03 5.28 -18.28
C PHE A 282 7.68 6.10 -17.16
N ASP A 283 8.95 6.48 -17.31
CA ASP A 283 9.67 7.29 -16.32
C ASP A 283 8.99 8.66 -16.10
N VAL A 284 8.44 9.27 -17.15
CA VAL A 284 7.65 10.51 -17.03
C VAL A 284 6.42 10.29 -16.17
N THR A 285 5.65 9.23 -16.45
CA THR A 285 4.44 8.91 -15.66
C THR A 285 4.80 8.53 -14.23
N TYR A 286 5.80 7.67 -14.01
CA TYR A 286 6.24 7.27 -12.66
C TYR A 286 6.67 8.48 -11.83
N LYS A 287 7.45 9.38 -12.41
CA LYS A 287 7.87 10.62 -11.74
C LYS A 287 6.65 11.49 -11.37
N ARG A 288 5.68 11.61 -12.27
CA ARG A 288 4.46 12.39 -12.05
C ARG A 288 3.62 11.83 -10.90
N ILE A 289 3.44 10.51 -10.87
CA ILE A 289 2.65 9.85 -9.80
C ILE A 289 3.46 9.59 -8.53
N GLY A 290 4.78 9.81 -8.53
CA GLY A 290 5.65 9.58 -7.39
C GLY A 290 5.94 8.11 -7.11
N SER A 291 5.86 7.24 -8.12
CA SER A 291 6.33 5.85 -8.03
C SER A 291 7.83 5.79 -8.32
N ASP A 292 8.54 4.98 -7.56
CA ASP A 292 9.99 4.78 -7.69
C ASP A 292 10.38 3.34 -7.35
N PHE A 293 11.48 2.86 -7.93
CA PHE A 293 11.95 1.49 -7.76
C PHE A 293 13.45 1.48 -7.45
N ASP A 294 13.87 0.60 -6.56
CA ASP A 294 15.28 0.33 -6.28
C ASP A 294 15.89 -0.55 -7.38
N LYS A 295 15.06 -1.40 -8.03
CA LYS A 295 15.45 -2.28 -9.11
C LYS A 295 14.31 -2.52 -10.08
N THR A 296 14.61 -2.38 -11.37
CA THR A 296 13.74 -2.87 -12.45
C THR A 296 14.34 -4.16 -13.03
N TYR A 297 13.55 -5.22 -13.08
CA TYR A 297 13.84 -6.44 -13.82
C TYR A 297 13.19 -6.36 -15.19
N TYR A 298 13.85 -6.95 -16.19
CA TYR A 298 13.33 -7.03 -17.55
C TYR A 298 13.05 -8.48 -17.91
N GLU A 299 11.89 -8.76 -18.53
CA GLU A 299 11.55 -10.11 -18.95
C GLU A 299 12.59 -10.66 -19.92
N SER A 300 13.15 -9.80 -20.80
CA SER A 300 14.23 -10.15 -21.72
C SER A 300 15.49 -10.68 -21.05
N ASP A 301 15.77 -10.27 -19.80
CA ASP A 301 16.92 -10.75 -19.02
C ASP A 301 16.58 -11.97 -18.16
N THR A 302 15.28 -12.20 -17.89
CA THR A 302 14.84 -13.18 -16.89
C THR A 302 14.13 -14.39 -17.48
N TYR A 303 13.73 -14.37 -18.74
CA TYR A 303 12.93 -15.44 -19.37
C TYR A 303 13.63 -16.81 -19.43
N LEU A 304 14.96 -16.85 -19.31
CA LEU A 304 15.74 -18.10 -19.27
C LEU A 304 15.97 -18.63 -17.84
N LEU A 305 15.59 -17.85 -16.84
CA LEU A 305 15.74 -18.26 -15.43
C LEU A 305 14.89 -19.50 -15.11
N GLY A 306 15.36 -20.28 -14.16
CA GLY A 306 14.63 -21.44 -13.67
C GLY A 306 14.86 -22.75 -14.45
N LYS A 307 15.60 -22.76 -15.58
CA LYS A 307 15.91 -24.01 -16.29
C LYS A 307 16.65 -25.00 -15.39
N ASP A 308 17.65 -24.55 -14.65
CA ASP A 308 18.41 -25.38 -13.73
C ASP A 308 17.57 -25.87 -12.54
N LEU A 309 16.54 -25.11 -12.15
CA LEU A 309 15.60 -25.49 -11.11
C LEU A 309 14.67 -26.60 -11.55
N VAL A 310 14.39 -26.77 -12.86
CA VAL A 310 13.65 -27.92 -13.37
C VAL A 310 14.47 -29.20 -13.16
N GLU A 311 15.75 -29.18 -13.51
CA GLU A 311 16.66 -30.32 -13.28
C GLU A 311 16.86 -30.62 -11.80
N PHE A 312 16.96 -29.58 -10.98
CA PHE A 312 17.01 -29.72 -9.51
C PHE A 312 15.74 -30.40 -8.98
N GLY A 313 14.55 -29.94 -9.41
CA GLY A 313 13.26 -30.51 -9.00
C GLY A 313 13.06 -31.95 -9.45
N LEU A 314 13.55 -32.34 -10.63
CA LEU A 314 13.57 -33.74 -11.10
C LEU A 314 14.47 -34.60 -10.22
N LYS A 315 15.69 -34.16 -9.93
CA LYS A 315 16.61 -34.89 -9.05
C LYS A 315 16.08 -35.06 -7.62
N LYS A 316 15.31 -34.08 -7.15
CA LYS A 316 14.68 -34.08 -5.82
C LYS A 316 13.40 -34.92 -5.77
N GLY A 317 12.86 -35.35 -6.91
CA GLY A 317 11.59 -36.07 -7.01
C GLY A 317 10.36 -35.20 -6.76
N VAL A 318 10.51 -33.87 -6.80
CA VAL A 318 9.41 -32.90 -6.72
C VAL A 318 8.74 -32.73 -8.08
N PHE A 319 9.52 -32.79 -9.15
CA PHE A 319 9.05 -32.82 -10.52
C PHE A 319 9.16 -34.21 -11.12
N PHE A 320 8.33 -34.52 -12.11
CA PHE A 320 8.37 -35.77 -12.86
C PHE A 320 8.22 -35.50 -14.36
N GLN A 321 8.79 -36.39 -15.16
CA GLN A 321 8.73 -36.31 -16.62
C GLN A 321 7.64 -37.26 -17.14
N LYS A 322 6.80 -36.75 -18.06
CA LYS A 322 5.82 -37.55 -18.80
C LYS A 322 6.46 -38.20 -20.05
N GLU A 323 5.79 -39.17 -20.62
CA GLU A 323 6.27 -39.91 -21.80
C GLU A 323 6.59 -39.03 -23.02
N ASP A 324 5.87 -37.89 -23.16
CA ASP A 324 6.08 -36.94 -24.23
C ASP A 324 7.32 -36.01 -24.01
N GLY A 325 8.05 -36.22 -22.91
CA GLY A 325 9.22 -35.43 -22.54
C GLY A 325 8.94 -34.15 -21.77
N SER A 326 7.68 -33.77 -21.58
CA SER A 326 7.28 -32.62 -20.74
C SER A 326 7.53 -32.91 -19.26
N VAL A 327 7.82 -31.86 -18.48
CA VAL A 327 8.06 -31.96 -17.03
C VAL A 327 6.94 -31.29 -16.26
N TRP A 328 6.44 -31.97 -15.24
CA TRP A 328 5.28 -31.61 -14.46
C TRP A 328 5.53 -31.69 -12.95
N ILE A 329 4.67 -31.02 -12.20
CA ILE A 329 4.53 -31.20 -10.75
C ILE A 329 3.11 -31.60 -10.42
N ASP A 330 2.97 -32.57 -9.51
CA ASP A 330 1.68 -32.97 -8.93
C ASP A 330 1.39 -32.15 -7.67
N LEU A 331 0.30 -31.39 -7.70
CA LEU A 331 -0.19 -30.58 -6.60
C LEU A 331 -1.58 -31.04 -6.13
N THR A 332 -2.03 -32.23 -6.55
CA THR A 332 -3.39 -32.75 -6.25
C THR A 332 -3.59 -33.01 -4.76
N ALA A 333 -2.55 -33.43 -4.03
CA ALA A 333 -2.57 -33.58 -2.58
C ALA A 333 -2.78 -32.23 -1.84
N ASP A 334 -2.46 -31.12 -2.49
CA ASP A 334 -2.62 -29.75 -1.96
C ASP A 334 -3.95 -29.11 -2.46
N GLY A 335 -4.81 -29.90 -3.12
CA GLY A 335 -6.10 -29.44 -3.66
C GLY A 335 -5.98 -28.58 -4.92
N LEU A 336 -4.92 -28.74 -5.69
CA LEU A 336 -4.67 -28.09 -6.98
C LEU A 336 -4.50 -29.15 -8.07
N ASP A 337 -4.31 -28.70 -9.33
CA ASP A 337 -4.07 -29.59 -10.46
C ASP A 337 -2.56 -29.86 -10.65
N GLU A 338 -2.25 -30.89 -11.47
CA GLU A 338 -0.90 -31.01 -12.02
C GLU A 338 -0.56 -29.78 -12.87
N LYS A 339 0.69 -29.32 -12.78
CA LYS A 339 1.18 -28.17 -13.54
C LYS A 339 2.43 -28.51 -14.34
N ILE A 340 2.42 -28.04 -15.59
CA ILE A 340 3.59 -28.13 -16.45
C ILE A 340 4.63 -27.09 -16.02
N VAL A 341 5.88 -27.53 -15.92
CA VAL A 341 7.04 -26.64 -15.62
C VAL A 341 8.03 -26.56 -16.82
N ARG A 342 7.98 -27.54 -17.74
CA ARG A 342 8.71 -27.50 -19.01
C ARG A 342 7.92 -28.22 -20.09
N ARG A 343 7.79 -27.61 -21.26
CA ARG A 343 7.12 -28.21 -22.41
C ARG A 343 7.96 -29.31 -23.03
N LYS A 344 7.33 -30.15 -23.88
CA LYS A 344 7.97 -31.25 -24.61
C LYS A 344 9.12 -30.81 -25.53
N ASP A 345 9.05 -29.59 -26.04
CA ASP A 345 10.12 -28.97 -26.87
C ASP A 345 11.28 -28.40 -26.05
N GLY A 346 11.27 -28.59 -24.73
CA GLY A 346 12.30 -28.10 -23.80
C GLY A 346 12.12 -26.63 -23.37
N THR A 347 11.09 -25.93 -23.87
CA THR A 347 10.86 -24.53 -23.50
C THR A 347 10.27 -24.40 -22.10
N ALA A 348 10.73 -23.39 -21.35
CA ALA A 348 10.19 -23.04 -20.05
C ALA A 348 8.79 -22.42 -20.18
N VAL A 349 7.98 -22.56 -19.14
CA VAL A 349 6.70 -21.85 -18.99
C VAL A 349 6.87 -20.66 -18.05
N TYR A 350 5.90 -19.73 -18.03
CA TYR A 350 5.94 -18.56 -17.12
C TYR A 350 6.21 -18.95 -15.65
N MET A 351 5.59 -20.03 -15.17
CA MET A 351 5.82 -20.52 -13.81
C MET A 351 7.29 -20.79 -13.51
N THR A 352 8.03 -21.37 -14.45
CA THR A 352 9.45 -21.70 -14.30
C THR A 352 10.31 -20.43 -14.23
N GLN A 353 9.95 -19.43 -15.05
CA GLN A 353 10.61 -18.12 -15.04
C GLN A 353 10.40 -17.42 -13.70
N ASP A 354 9.19 -17.44 -13.17
CA ASP A 354 8.85 -16.82 -11.88
C ASP A 354 9.55 -17.49 -10.70
N ILE A 355 9.68 -18.82 -10.70
CA ILE A 355 10.47 -19.55 -9.70
C ILE A 355 11.94 -19.10 -9.78
N GLY A 356 12.51 -19.06 -10.99
CA GLY A 356 13.88 -18.60 -11.21
C GLY A 356 14.11 -17.16 -10.77
N LEU A 357 13.16 -16.27 -11.06
CA LEU A 357 13.21 -14.87 -10.65
C LEU A 357 13.09 -14.72 -9.13
N ALA A 358 12.26 -15.53 -8.46
CA ALA A 358 12.15 -15.52 -7.00
C ALA A 358 13.49 -15.90 -6.33
N VAL A 359 14.19 -16.90 -6.86
CA VAL A 359 15.54 -17.30 -6.40
C VAL A 359 16.53 -16.15 -6.61
N LYS A 360 16.59 -15.58 -7.82
CA LYS A 360 17.48 -14.45 -8.14
C LYS A 360 17.27 -13.26 -7.20
N LYS A 361 16.03 -12.88 -6.95
CA LYS A 361 15.67 -11.80 -6.02
C LYS A 361 16.17 -12.06 -4.60
N TYR A 362 16.02 -13.31 -4.14
CA TYR A 362 16.53 -13.69 -2.82
C TYR A 362 18.05 -13.62 -2.77
N GLU A 363 18.76 -14.12 -3.79
CA GLU A 363 20.23 -14.06 -3.87
C GLU A 363 20.75 -12.62 -3.86
N GLU A 364 20.08 -11.70 -4.56
CA GLU A 364 20.50 -10.30 -4.66
C GLU A 364 20.22 -9.50 -3.38
N TYR A 365 19.09 -9.75 -2.70
CA TYR A 365 18.61 -8.88 -1.61
C TYR A 365 18.41 -9.55 -0.26
N GLN A 366 18.43 -10.88 -0.18
CA GLN A 366 18.22 -11.67 1.04
C GLN A 366 16.91 -11.31 1.79
N CYS A 367 15.84 -11.02 1.02
CA CYS A 367 14.53 -10.70 1.59
C CYS A 367 13.79 -11.96 2.00
N ASN A 368 13.45 -12.08 3.29
CA ASN A 368 12.65 -13.21 3.80
C ASN A 368 11.16 -13.11 3.43
N LYS A 369 10.70 -11.92 3.01
CA LYS A 369 9.34 -11.67 2.54
C LYS A 369 9.39 -10.97 1.20
N SER A 370 8.58 -11.46 0.25
CA SER A 370 8.40 -10.86 -1.08
C SER A 370 6.92 -10.69 -1.35
N ILE A 371 6.48 -9.44 -1.45
CA ILE A 371 5.09 -9.05 -1.66
C ILE A 371 4.92 -8.69 -3.13
N TYR A 372 4.07 -9.43 -3.82
CA TYR A 372 3.74 -9.22 -5.23
C TYR A 372 2.38 -8.54 -5.34
N VAL A 373 2.35 -7.31 -5.85
CA VAL A 373 1.12 -6.53 -6.03
C VAL A 373 0.58 -6.77 -7.43
N VAL A 374 -0.38 -7.68 -7.55
CA VAL A 374 -0.90 -8.13 -8.85
C VAL A 374 -2.43 -8.29 -8.79
N GLY A 375 -3.11 -8.15 -9.93
CA GLY A 375 -4.56 -8.32 -10.02
C GLY A 375 -5.03 -9.71 -9.60
N ASN A 376 -6.26 -9.80 -9.14
CA ASN A 376 -6.87 -11.02 -8.60
C ASN A 376 -7.02 -12.16 -9.62
N GLU A 377 -6.87 -11.89 -10.91
CA GLU A 377 -6.83 -12.94 -11.93
C GLU A 377 -5.63 -13.88 -11.74
N GLN A 378 -4.58 -13.45 -11.02
CA GLN A 378 -3.36 -14.20 -10.77
C GLN A 378 -3.35 -14.92 -9.40
N ASP A 379 -4.46 -14.91 -8.63
CA ASP A 379 -4.54 -15.57 -7.32
C ASP A 379 -4.10 -17.03 -7.38
N TYR A 380 -4.58 -17.76 -8.39
CA TYR A 380 -4.23 -19.16 -8.58
C TYR A 380 -2.74 -19.34 -8.91
N HIS A 381 -2.18 -18.49 -9.77
CA HIS A 381 -0.78 -18.53 -10.18
C HIS A 381 0.15 -18.36 -8.99
N PHE A 382 -0.07 -17.34 -8.13
CA PHE A 382 0.76 -17.10 -6.94
C PHE A 382 0.61 -18.18 -5.87
N LYS A 383 -0.58 -18.80 -5.76
CA LYS A 383 -0.76 -19.97 -4.88
C LYS A 383 0.10 -21.15 -5.34
N VAL A 384 0.12 -21.42 -6.65
CA VAL A 384 0.96 -22.46 -7.26
C VAL A 384 2.45 -22.13 -7.10
N LEU A 385 2.87 -20.89 -7.41
CA LEU A 385 4.26 -20.44 -7.28
C LEU A 385 4.80 -20.68 -5.86
N LYS A 386 4.07 -20.20 -4.85
CA LYS A 386 4.46 -20.38 -3.44
C LYS A 386 4.60 -21.84 -3.07
N LEU A 387 3.66 -22.69 -3.53
CA LEU A 387 3.66 -24.10 -3.20
C LEU A 387 4.84 -24.85 -3.86
N ILE A 388 5.14 -24.53 -5.12
CA ILE A 388 6.31 -25.09 -5.81
C ILE A 388 7.60 -24.69 -5.10
N CYS A 389 7.75 -23.40 -4.77
CA CYS A 389 8.94 -22.93 -4.04
C CYS A 389 9.11 -23.65 -2.70
N ARG A 390 8.01 -23.92 -1.96
CA ARG A 390 8.04 -24.70 -0.71
C ARG A 390 8.46 -26.15 -0.94
N LYS A 391 7.89 -26.84 -1.92
CA LYS A 391 8.24 -28.24 -2.24
C LYS A 391 9.69 -28.39 -2.70
N LEU A 392 10.24 -27.36 -3.32
CA LEU A 392 11.65 -27.30 -3.70
C LEU A 392 12.58 -26.89 -2.53
N ASP A 393 12.04 -26.56 -1.34
CA ASP A 393 12.76 -25.98 -0.18
C ASP A 393 13.58 -24.74 -0.55
N LEU A 394 13.03 -23.89 -1.40
CA LEU A 394 13.70 -22.65 -1.77
C LEU A 394 13.68 -21.64 -0.63
N PRO A 395 14.75 -20.85 -0.45
CA PRO A 395 14.79 -19.80 0.57
C PRO A 395 13.62 -18.83 0.44
N ALA A 396 13.10 -18.37 1.57
CA ALA A 396 12.01 -17.40 1.65
C ALA A 396 10.68 -17.81 0.97
N ALA A 397 10.48 -19.09 0.62
CA ALA A 397 9.25 -19.58 0.01
C ALA A 397 8.00 -19.23 0.84
N ASP A 398 8.09 -19.33 2.18
CA ASP A 398 7.01 -18.96 3.09
C ASP A 398 6.66 -17.47 3.08
N GLY A 399 7.64 -16.65 2.77
CA GLY A 399 7.50 -15.20 2.68
C GLY A 399 6.89 -14.67 1.38
N ILE A 400 6.64 -15.55 0.39
CA ILE A 400 5.92 -15.16 -0.83
C ILE A 400 4.47 -14.82 -0.47
N PHE A 401 4.07 -13.58 -0.76
CA PHE A 401 2.73 -13.07 -0.51
C PHE A 401 2.18 -12.35 -1.73
N HIS A 402 0.98 -12.73 -2.16
CA HIS A 402 0.25 -12.04 -3.22
C HIS A 402 -0.67 -10.99 -2.61
N LEU A 403 -0.30 -9.72 -2.73
CA LEU A 403 -1.21 -8.61 -2.46
C LEU A 403 -2.16 -8.47 -3.64
N SER A 404 -3.18 -9.30 -3.62
CA SER A 404 -4.22 -9.38 -4.63
C SER A 404 -5.13 -8.16 -4.58
N TYR A 405 -5.48 -7.59 -5.74
CA TYR A 405 -6.42 -6.49 -5.80
C TYR A 405 -7.48 -6.67 -6.89
N GLY A 406 -8.69 -6.16 -6.61
CA GLY A 406 -9.82 -6.16 -7.54
C GLY A 406 -9.65 -5.11 -8.64
N MET A 407 -10.34 -5.31 -9.75
CA MET A 407 -10.29 -4.40 -10.90
C MET A 407 -10.93 -3.04 -10.59
N VAL A 408 -10.43 -2.00 -11.28
CA VAL A 408 -11.09 -0.69 -11.35
C VAL A 408 -11.92 -0.65 -12.61
N GLU A 409 -13.17 -0.29 -12.47
CA GLU A 409 -14.12 -0.13 -13.58
C GLU A 409 -14.54 1.35 -13.66
N LEU A 410 -14.93 1.79 -14.84
CA LEU A 410 -15.51 3.10 -15.06
C LEU A 410 -17.03 2.99 -15.21
N PRO A 411 -17.81 4.07 -15.00
CA PRO A 411 -19.25 4.05 -15.26
C PRO A 411 -19.63 3.63 -16.69
N SER A 412 -18.74 3.86 -17.66
CA SER A 412 -18.86 3.41 -19.05
C SER A 412 -18.63 1.89 -19.26
N GLY A 413 -18.22 1.14 -18.23
CA GLY A 413 -17.98 -0.29 -18.28
C GLY A 413 -16.50 -0.70 -18.17
N ARG A 414 -16.21 -1.99 -18.49
CA ARG A 414 -14.83 -2.52 -18.40
C ARG A 414 -13.93 -1.96 -19.49
N MET A 415 -12.71 -1.65 -19.12
CA MET A 415 -11.65 -1.23 -20.02
C MET A 415 -11.17 -2.40 -20.90
N LYS A 416 -11.15 -2.20 -22.24
CA LYS A 416 -10.63 -3.19 -23.19
C LYS A 416 -9.52 -2.59 -24.05
N THR A 417 -8.30 -3.04 -23.85
CA THR A 417 -7.08 -2.52 -24.52
C THR A 417 -7.10 -2.72 -26.04
N ARG A 418 -7.72 -3.84 -26.53
CA ARG A 418 -7.75 -4.16 -27.98
C ARG A 418 -8.72 -3.30 -28.78
N GLU A 419 -9.65 -2.60 -28.13
CA GLU A 419 -10.70 -1.81 -28.76
C GLU A 419 -10.47 -0.30 -28.56
N GLY A 420 -9.32 0.13 -28.00
CA GLY A 420 -9.03 1.56 -27.75
C GLY A 420 -9.87 2.19 -26.61
N THR A 421 -10.49 1.37 -25.77
CA THR A 421 -11.38 1.83 -24.67
C THR A 421 -10.69 1.75 -23.29
N VAL A 422 -9.37 1.69 -23.25
CA VAL A 422 -8.60 1.77 -22.01
C VAL A 422 -8.33 3.22 -21.68
N VAL A 423 -8.69 3.64 -20.47
CA VAL A 423 -8.35 4.99 -20.01
C VAL A 423 -6.88 5.05 -19.70
N ASP A 424 -6.18 5.84 -20.46
CA ASP A 424 -4.77 6.15 -20.29
C ASP A 424 -4.50 6.77 -18.91
N ALA A 425 -3.35 6.47 -18.32
CA ALA A 425 -3.01 6.96 -16.99
C ALA A 425 -2.76 8.47 -16.97
N ASP A 426 -2.08 8.99 -18.00
CA ASP A 426 -1.77 10.41 -18.09
C ASP A 426 -3.03 11.24 -18.35
N ASP A 427 -3.93 10.77 -19.26
CA ASP A 427 -5.21 11.40 -19.53
C ASP A 427 -6.08 11.46 -18.26
N MET A 428 -6.11 10.38 -17.48
CA MET A 428 -6.84 10.35 -16.21
C MET A 428 -6.28 11.35 -15.20
N ILE A 429 -4.97 11.46 -15.10
CA ILE A 429 -4.33 12.43 -14.21
C ILE A 429 -4.65 13.85 -14.66
N ASP A 430 -4.58 14.12 -15.96
CA ASP A 430 -4.89 15.45 -16.53
C ASP A 430 -6.37 15.84 -16.29
N GLU A 431 -7.30 14.90 -16.46
CA GLU A 431 -8.71 15.08 -16.11
C GLU A 431 -8.87 15.45 -14.63
N MET A 432 -8.23 14.71 -13.73
CA MET A 432 -8.29 14.98 -12.29
C MET A 432 -7.72 16.34 -11.92
N VAL A 433 -6.63 16.76 -12.56
CA VAL A 433 -6.03 18.08 -12.35
C VAL A 433 -6.96 19.20 -12.87
N ASN A 434 -7.60 19.00 -14.03
CA ASN A 434 -8.55 19.95 -14.59
C ASN A 434 -9.80 20.11 -13.71
N VAL A 435 -10.39 19.01 -13.22
CA VAL A 435 -11.52 19.06 -12.28
C VAL A 435 -11.12 19.75 -10.97
N SER A 436 -9.91 19.46 -10.47
CA SER A 436 -9.34 20.11 -9.29
C SER A 436 -9.21 21.62 -9.47
N LYS A 437 -8.71 22.06 -10.63
CA LYS A 437 -8.61 23.47 -10.99
C LYS A 437 -9.99 24.15 -10.95
N GLN A 438 -10.96 23.62 -11.66
CA GLN A 438 -12.31 24.19 -11.72
C GLN A 438 -12.92 24.36 -10.32
N LYS A 439 -12.93 23.30 -9.51
CA LYS A 439 -13.49 23.35 -8.16
C LYS A 439 -12.74 24.29 -7.21
N THR A 440 -11.40 24.39 -7.35
CA THR A 440 -10.60 25.29 -6.52
C THR A 440 -10.84 26.76 -6.88
N GLU A 441 -10.98 27.06 -8.17
CA GLU A 441 -11.31 28.40 -8.67
C GLU A 441 -12.73 28.83 -8.25
N GLU A 442 -13.72 27.92 -8.27
CA GLU A 442 -15.09 28.17 -7.78
C GLU A 442 -15.12 28.57 -6.30
N LEU A 443 -14.22 28.03 -5.47
CA LEU A 443 -14.10 28.39 -4.05
C LEU A 443 -13.53 29.80 -3.84
N GLY A 444 -12.89 30.41 -4.83
CA GLY A 444 -12.48 31.81 -4.86
C GLY A 444 -11.38 32.21 -3.86
N LYS A 445 -10.66 31.25 -3.25
CA LYS A 445 -9.66 31.47 -2.18
C LYS A 445 -8.22 31.56 -2.66
N VAL A 446 -7.98 31.54 -3.96
CA VAL A 446 -6.65 31.42 -4.58
C VAL A 446 -6.08 32.75 -5.10
N LYS A 447 -6.60 33.89 -4.67
CA LYS A 447 -6.24 35.22 -5.19
C LYS A 447 -4.77 35.63 -4.95
N ASP A 448 -4.14 35.05 -3.93
CA ASP A 448 -2.77 35.38 -3.50
C ASP A 448 -1.73 34.35 -3.96
N PHE A 449 -2.07 33.51 -4.95
CA PHE A 449 -1.15 32.49 -5.50
C PHE A 449 -0.59 32.97 -6.84
N THR A 450 0.69 32.67 -7.07
CA THR A 450 1.30 32.77 -8.41
C THR A 450 0.81 31.67 -9.33
N SER A 451 1.02 31.82 -10.63
CA SER A 451 0.62 30.80 -11.62
C SER A 451 1.28 29.44 -11.38
N ASP A 452 2.54 29.43 -10.94
CA ASP A 452 3.27 28.19 -10.65
C ASP A 452 2.76 27.52 -9.36
N GLU A 453 2.48 28.30 -8.31
CA GLU A 453 1.85 27.80 -7.08
C GLU A 453 0.45 27.21 -7.35
N LEU A 454 -0.34 27.85 -8.24
CA LEU A 454 -1.65 27.33 -8.64
C LEU A 454 -1.52 26.00 -9.36
N LYS A 455 -0.58 25.88 -10.30
CA LYS A 455 -0.34 24.64 -11.03
C LYS A 455 0.05 23.52 -10.07
N GLU A 456 0.99 23.77 -9.15
CA GLU A 456 1.39 22.77 -8.14
C GLU A 456 0.23 22.40 -7.20
N LEU A 457 -0.62 23.38 -6.84
CA LEU A 457 -1.80 23.14 -6.00
C LEU A 457 -2.80 22.24 -6.72
N TYR A 458 -3.12 22.50 -7.99
CA TYR A 458 -4.07 21.70 -8.77
C TYR A 458 -3.55 20.27 -8.98
N ASP A 459 -2.26 20.09 -9.28
CA ASP A 459 -1.62 18.77 -9.35
C ASP A 459 -1.69 18.05 -7.99
N THR A 460 -1.40 18.73 -6.89
CA THR A 460 -1.44 18.18 -5.53
C THR A 460 -2.85 17.71 -5.15
N ILE A 461 -3.88 18.51 -5.48
CA ILE A 461 -5.26 18.17 -5.17
C ILE A 461 -5.75 17.04 -6.10
N GLY A 462 -5.53 17.15 -7.41
CA GLY A 462 -5.98 16.19 -8.40
C GLY A 462 -5.37 14.79 -8.17
N LEU A 463 -4.04 14.73 -8.03
CA LEU A 463 -3.35 13.46 -7.69
C LEU A 463 -3.74 12.95 -6.29
N GLY A 464 -3.90 13.85 -5.33
CA GLY A 464 -4.35 13.49 -3.99
C GLY A 464 -5.74 12.85 -3.98
N ALA A 465 -6.67 13.40 -4.76
CA ALA A 465 -8.01 12.86 -4.93
C ALA A 465 -7.99 11.47 -5.56
N LEU A 466 -7.24 11.30 -6.66
CA LEU A 466 -7.11 10.03 -7.37
C LEU A 466 -6.50 8.94 -6.49
N LYS A 467 -5.36 9.22 -5.85
CA LYS A 467 -4.69 8.28 -4.93
C LYS A 467 -5.58 7.89 -3.76
N PHE A 468 -6.20 8.86 -3.10
CA PHE A 468 -7.08 8.61 -1.97
C PHE A 468 -8.27 7.74 -2.37
N PHE A 469 -8.92 8.05 -3.49
CA PHE A 469 -10.05 7.28 -3.98
C PHE A 469 -9.68 5.82 -4.22
N LEU A 470 -8.53 5.58 -4.88
CA LEU A 470 -8.06 4.23 -5.22
C LEU A 470 -7.55 3.44 -4.00
N LEU A 471 -7.14 4.12 -2.92
CA LEU A 471 -6.58 3.50 -1.71
C LEU A 471 -7.55 3.41 -0.53
N ARG A 472 -8.67 4.16 -0.52
CA ARG A 472 -9.64 4.16 0.60
C ARG A 472 -10.46 2.88 0.74
N VAL A 473 -10.47 2.05 -0.30
CA VAL A 473 -11.22 0.79 -0.36
C VAL A 473 -10.26 -0.38 -0.18
N ASP A 474 -10.70 -1.42 0.52
CA ASP A 474 -9.94 -2.66 0.67
C ASP A 474 -9.40 -3.15 -0.69
N PRO A 475 -8.11 -3.51 -0.79
CA PRO A 475 -7.51 -3.93 -2.05
C PRO A 475 -8.29 -5.00 -2.79
N LYS A 476 -8.83 -6.00 -2.10
CA LYS A 476 -9.56 -7.14 -2.71
C LYS A 476 -10.89 -6.77 -3.34
N LYS A 477 -11.45 -5.60 -2.99
CA LYS A 477 -12.74 -5.17 -3.54
C LYS A 477 -12.56 -4.56 -4.93
N LYS A 478 -13.48 -4.89 -5.83
CA LYS A 478 -13.68 -4.15 -7.08
C LYS A 478 -14.16 -2.75 -6.76
N MET A 479 -13.85 -1.80 -7.61
CA MET A 479 -14.31 -0.42 -7.44
C MET A 479 -14.72 0.20 -8.77
N LEU A 480 -15.69 1.09 -8.67
CA LEU A 480 -16.12 1.97 -9.75
C LEU A 480 -15.49 3.35 -9.50
N PHE A 481 -14.67 3.82 -10.41
CA PHE A 481 -14.01 5.12 -10.28
C PHE A 481 -14.88 6.22 -10.92
N ASN A 482 -15.17 7.26 -10.15
CA ASN A 482 -15.86 8.45 -10.60
C ASN A 482 -14.99 9.68 -10.30
N PRO A 483 -14.47 10.40 -11.33
CA PRO A 483 -13.64 11.58 -11.16
C PRO A 483 -14.31 12.68 -10.32
N GLU A 484 -15.58 13.02 -10.59
CA GLU A 484 -16.28 14.10 -9.92
C GLU A 484 -16.50 13.86 -8.43
N GLU A 485 -16.86 12.62 -8.04
CA GLU A 485 -17.02 12.22 -6.64
C GLU A 485 -15.70 12.22 -5.87
N SER A 486 -14.59 11.99 -6.56
CA SER A 486 -13.28 11.90 -5.93
C SER A 486 -12.74 13.27 -5.48
N ILE A 487 -13.20 14.37 -6.08
CA ILE A 487 -12.78 15.76 -5.78
C ILE A 487 -13.89 16.54 -5.04
N ASP A 488 -14.49 15.95 -4.02
CA ASP A 488 -15.40 16.67 -3.12
C ASP A 488 -14.65 17.18 -1.90
N PHE A 489 -14.78 18.49 -1.58
CA PHE A 489 -14.17 19.11 -0.41
C PHE A 489 -14.95 18.89 0.90
N GLN A 490 -16.08 18.19 0.87
CA GLN A 490 -16.91 17.89 2.03
C GLN A 490 -17.13 16.39 2.25
N GLY A 491 -16.78 15.56 1.26
CA GLY A 491 -17.00 14.11 1.26
C GLY A 491 -15.88 13.30 1.88
N PHE A 492 -15.98 11.96 1.75
CA PHE A 492 -14.91 11.02 2.12
C PHE A 492 -13.83 11.00 1.04
N THR A 493 -13.02 12.06 0.97
CA THR A 493 -12.09 12.36 -0.13
C THR A 493 -10.75 12.86 0.35
N GLY A 494 -9.72 12.74 -0.50
CA GLY A 494 -8.40 13.33 -0.26
C GLY A 494 -8.45 14.86 -0.13
N PRO A 495 -9.12 15.57 -1.03
CA PRO A 495 -9.26 17.03 -0.96
C PRO A 495 -9.88 17.55 0.35
N PHE A 496 -10.85 16.86 0.94
CA PHE A 496 -11.36 17.23 2.27
C PHE A 496 -10.25 17.22 3.32
N ILE A 497 -9.44 16.15 3.35
CA ILE A 497 -8.34 16.01 4.33
C ILE A 497 -7.26 17.07 4.08
N GLN A 498 -6.92 17.31 2.82
CA GLN A 498 -5.97 18.36 2.40
C GLN A 498 -6.46 19.76 2.82
N PHE A 499 -7.74 20.04 2.66
CA PHE A 499 -8.36 21.29 3.09
C PHE A 499 -8.30 21.46 4.62
N ILE A 500 -8.57 20.42 5.39
CA ILE A 500 -8.45 20.47 6.86
C ILE A 500 -6.98 20.74 7.26
N HIS A 501 -6.00 20.07 6.62
CA HIS A 501 -4.59 20.33 6.87
C HIS A 501 -4.23 21.81 6.59
N ALA A 502 -4.57 22.34 5.42
CA ALA A 502 -4.30 23.73 5.05
C ALA A 502 -4.95 24.74 6.02
N ARG A 503 -6.17 24.44 6.49
CA ARG A 503 -6.86 25.23 7.52
C ARG A 503 -6.07 25.25 8.83
N ILE A 504 -5.62 24.10 9.32
CA ILE A 504 -4.80 23.99 10.53
C ILE A 504 -3.51 24.78 10.36
N LYS A 505 -2.81 24.62 9.23
CA LYS A 505 -1.58 25.35 8.94
C LYS A 505 -1.81 26.87 8.88
N SER A 506 -2.98 27.32 8.42
CA SER A 506 -3.34 28.75 8.47
C SER A 506 -3.48 29.29 9.89
N ILE A 507 -3.99 28.47 10.83
CA ILE A 507 -4.06 28.84 12.26
C ILE A 507 -2.64 28.92 12.83
N LEU A 508 -1.82 27.90 12.62
CA LEU A 508 -0.47 27.79 13.17
C LEU A 508 0.53 28.83 12.61
N ARG A 509 0.27 29.40 11.42
CA ARG A 509 1.05 30.54 10.89
C ARG A 509 0.79 31.83 11.66
N LYS A 510 -0.38 32.01 12.23
CA LYS A 510 -0.79 33.21 12.97
C LYS A 510 -0.50 33.11 14.45
N GLU A 511 -0.50 31.91 14.98
CA GLU A 511 -0.42 31.62 16.40
C GLU A 511 0.58 30.48 16.66
N THR A 512 1.45 30.64 17.63
CA THR A 512 2.47 29.64 17.96
C THR A 512 2.20 29.06 19.35
N ALA A 513 2.33 27.74 19.50
CA ALA A 513 2.25 27.08 20.79
C ALA A 513 3.47 27.42 21.66
N ALA A 514 3.25 27.85 22.89
CA ALA A 514 4.32 28.14 23.84
C ALA A 514 5.00 26.84 24.33
N PRO A 515 6.34 26.80 24.52
CA PRO A 515 7.07 25.59 24.91
C PRO A 515 6.66 25.01 26.27
N ALA A 516 6.37 25.85 27.25
CA ALA A 516 6.09 25.47 28.62
C ALA A 516 4.67 25.88 29.01
N ALA A 517 3.69 24.96 28.91
CA ALA A 517 2.37 25.17 29.47
C ALA A 517 1.99 23.98 30.35
N HIS A 518 1.61 24.23 31.59
CA HIS A 518 0.90 23.27 32.41
C HIS A 518 -0.59 23.42 32.11
N PHE A 519 -1.28 22.31 31.94
CA PHE A 519 -2.71 22.28 31.70
C PHE A 519 -3.40 21.74 32.96
N THR A 520 -4.17 22.59 33.60
CA THR A 520 -4.97 22.29 34.79
C THR A 520 -6.46 22.34 34.48
N THR A 521 -6.81 23.03 33.39
CA THR A 521 -8.21 23.13 32.92
C THR A 521 -8.68 21.80 32.33
N PRO A 522 -9.85 21.26 32.77
CA PRO A 522 -10.39 20.01 32.26
C PRO A 522 -10.54 19.99 30.73
N LEU A 523 -10.30 18.83 30.13
CA LEU A 523 -10.55 18.62 28.70
C LEU A 523 -12.06 18.67 28.40
N LEU A 524 -12.43 19.44 27.39
CA LEU A 524 -13.78 19.38 26.85
C LEU A 524 -13.99 18.10 26.05
N PRO A 525 -15.23 17.62 25.88
CA PRO A 525 -15.50 16.34 25.22
C PRO A 525 -14.83 16.19 23.85
N LEU A 526 -14.92 17.20 22.98
CA LEU A 526 -14.31 17.15 21.64
C LEU A 526 -12.78 17.32 21.67
N GLU A 527 -12.23 18.01 22.67
CA GLU A 527 -10.78 18.08 22.88
C GLU A 527 -10.24 16.67 23.23
N LYS A 528 -10.92 15.97 24.17
CA LYS A 528 -10.58 14.59 24.56
C LYS A 528 -10.75 13.62 23.39
N GLU A 529 -11.89 13.68 22.68
CA GLU A 529 -12.18 12.82 21.54
C GLU A 529 -11.09 12.92 20.46
N LEU A 530 -10.61 14.13 20.18
CA LEU A 530 -9.54 14.32 19.22
C LEU A 530 -8.22 13.68 19.68
N ILE A 531 -7.86 13.80 20.97
CA ILE A 531 -6.66 13.15 21.53
C ILE A 531 -6.79 11.63 21.46
N VAL A 532 -7.94 11.08 21.86
CA VAL A 532 -8.22 9.63 21.79
C VAL A 532 -8.10 9.12 20.36
N THR A 533 -8.64 9.89 19.39
CA THR A 533 -8.52 9.53 17.96
C THR A 533 -7.06 9.53 17.52
N MET A 534 -6.28 10.54 17.91
CA MET A 534 -4.86 10.66 17.53
C MET A 534 -3.99 9.58 18.17
N GLU A 535 -4.32 9.13 19.39
CA GLU A 535 -3.59 8.05 20.10
C GLU A 535 -3.60 6.74 19.31
N GLN A 536 -4.62 6.46 18.53
CA GLN A 536 -4.74 5.22 17.74
C GLN A 536 -3.75 5.14 16.56
N TYR A 537 -3.07 6.22 16.19
CA TYR A 537 -2.24 6.26 14.98
C TYR A 537 -1.18 5.16 14.90
N PRO A 538 -0.38 4.88 15.96
CA PRO A 538 0.60 3.79 15.93
C PRO A 538 -0.03 2.41 15.67
N VAL A 539 -1.19 2.13 16.27
CA VAL A 539 -1.92 0.85 16.11
C VAL A 539 -2.41 0.70 14.66
N ILE A 540 -2.91 1.78 14.07
CA ILE A 540 -3.41 1.77 12.70
C ILE A 540 -2.26 1.52 11.70
N ILE A 541 -1.07 2.10 11.92
CA ILE A 541 0.10 1.83 11.08
C ILE A 541 0.50 0.35 11.19
N GLU A 542 0.53 -0.21 12.39
CA GLU A 542 0.84 -1.61 12.61
C GLU A 542 -0.18 -2.54 11.94
N GLN A 543 -1.47 -2.26 12.10
CA GLN A 543 -2.54 -3.02 11.46
C GLN A 543 -2.43 -2.95 9.93
N ALA A 544 -2.24 -1.75 9.38
CA ALA A 544 -2.08 -1.56 7.95
C ALA A 544 -0.86 -2.32 7.38
N ALA A 545 0.24 -2.40 8.15
CA ALA A 545 1.41 -3.18 7.78
C ALA A 545 1.17 -4.69 7.87
N THR A 546 0.44 -5.15 8.89
CA THR A 546 0.13 -6.57 9.10
C THR A 546 -0.80 -7.10 8.00
N ASP A 547 -1.79 -6.31 7.62
CA ASP A 547 -2.80 -6.66 6.62
C ASP A 547 -2.37 -6.31 5.19
N TYR A 548 -1.23 -5.60 5.03
CA TYR A 548 -0.79 -4.99 3.77
C TYR A 548 -1.90 -4.12 3.13
N ASN A 549 -2.64 -3.40 3.96
CA ASN A 549 -3.88 -2.73 3.55
C ASN A 549 -3.83 -1.21 3.80
N PRO A 550 -3.54 -0.41 2.77
CA PRO A 550 -3.52 1.06 2.87
C PRO A 550 -4.86 1.68 3.25
N SER A 551 -5.99 0.99 3.05
CA SER A 551 -7.29 1.54 3.38
C SER A 551 -7.48 1.82 4.88
N HIS A 552 -6.76 1.12 5.75
CA HIS A 552 -6.74 1.42 7.19
C HIS A 552 -6.22 2.85 7.43
N ILE A 553 -5.13 3.23 6.77
CA ILE A 553 -4.57 4.59 6.88
C ILE A 553 -5.55 5.61 6.29
N ALA A 554 -6.12 5.35 5.09
CA ALA A 554 -7.04 6.27 4.44
C ALA A 554 -8.29 6.55 5.29
N ASN A 555 -8.90 5.51 5.85
CA ASN A 555 -10.05 5.63 6.74
C ASN A 555 -9.70 6.39 8.02
N TYR A 556 -8.53 6.12 8.58
CA TYR A 556 -8.08 6.74 9.81
C TYR A 556 -7.79 8.24 9.64
N VAL A 557 -7.04 8.66 8.62
CA VAL A 557 -6.75 10.09 8.41
C VAL A 557 -8.01 10.90 8.11
N TYR A 558 -8.99 10.28 7.46
CA TYR A 558 -10.32 10.87 7.30
C TYR A 558 -11.04 11.03 8.66
N ALA A 559 -11.00 10.01 9.52
CA ALA A 559 -11.58 10.09 10.85
C ALA A 559 -10.94 11.23 11.67
N VAL A 560 -9.61 11.34 11.68
CA VAL A 560 -8.87 12.43 12.33
C VAL A 560 -9.31 13.79 11.79
N ALA A 561 -9.37 13.94 10.45
CA ALA A 561 -9.79 15.21 9.82
C ALA A 561 -11.24 15.57 10.17
N LYS A 562 -12.14 14.59 10.22
CA LYS A 562 -13.55 14.76 10.59
C LYS A 562 -13.69 15.16 12.05
N THR A 563 -13.03 14.46 12.97
CA THR A 563 -13.03 14.79 14.40
C THR A 563 -12.47 16.19 14.66
N PHE A 564 -11.38 16.55 13.97
CA PHE A 564 -10.86 17.91 14.02
C PHE A 564 -11.86 18.94 13.49
N SER A 565 -12.55 18.65 12.40
CA SER A 565 -13.56 19.56 11.85
C SER A 565 -14.71 19.81 12.84
N SER A 566 -15.19 18.77 13.55
CA SER A 566 -16.20 18.90 14.61
C SER A 566 -15.67 19.75 15.78
N PHE A 567 -14.47 19.44 16.26
CA PHE A 567 -13.80 20.24 17.30
C PHE A 567 -13.69 21.72 16.89
N TYR A 568 -13.21 22.01 15.69
CA TYR A 568 -12.98 23.38 15.23
C TYR A 568 -14.27 24.17 15.00
N SER A 569 -15.39 23.50 14.68
CA SER A 569 -16.69 24.17 14.51
C SER A 569 -17.26 24.68 15.83
N GLU A 570 -17.00 23.98 16.95
CA GLU A 570 -17.55 24.33 18.26
C GLU A 570 -16.57 25.14 19.12
N HIS A 571 -15.25 24.95 18.92
CA HIS A 571 -14.23 25.54 19.76
C HIS A 571 -13.28 26.46 19.00
N LYS A 572 -13.27 27.72 19.36
CA LYS A 572 -12.31 28.70 18.79
C LYS A 572 -10.90 28.40 19.32
N VAL A 573 -9.90 28.46 18.45
CA VAL A 573 -8.50 28.23 18.81
C VAL A 573 -7.82 29.56 19.19
N ALA A 574 -7.75 30.53 18.26
CA ALA A 574 -7.04 31.79 18.49
C ALA A 574 -7.69 32.69 19.55
N SER A 575 -9.03 32.66 19.67
CA SER A 575 -9.81 33.41 20.66
C SER A 575 -10.47 32.46 21.66
N ALA A 576 -9.68 31.55 22.22
CA ALA A 576 -10.13 30.64 23.28
C ALA A 576 -10.49 31.40 24.57
N GLU A 577 -11.25 30.77 25.43
CA GLU A 577 -11.73 31.31 26.71
C GLU A 577 -10.62 31.62 27.73
N SER A 578 -9.45 31.01 27.58
CA SER A 578 -8.24 31.31 28.36
C SER A 578 -6.98 31.06 27.55
N GLU A 579 -5.84 31.63 27.98
CA GLU A 579 -4.55 31.38 27.35
C GLU A 579 -4.16 29.90 27.46
N GLU A 580 -4.47 29.24 28.59
CA GLU A 580 -4.23 27.82 28.79
C GLU A 580 -4.99 26.98 27.75
N LYS A 581 -6.28 27.26 27.52
CA LYS A 581 -7.08 26.59 26.48
C LYS A 581 -6.58 26.89 25.08
N LYS A 582 -6.14 28.13 24.81
CA LYS A 582 -5.51 28.48 23.55
C LYS A 582 -4.27 27.62 23.30
N GLN A 583 -3.39 27.50 24.27
CA GLN A 583 -2.17 26.71 24.20
C GLN A 583 -2.46 25.21 24.02
N LEU A 584 -3.45 24.66 24.71
CA LEU A 584 -3.89 23.28 24.53
C LEU A 584 -4.37 23.04 23.07
N ARG A 585 -5.25 23.92 22.58
CA ARG A 585 -5.84 23.81 21.23
C ARG A 585 -4.83 24.01 20.11
N LEU A 586 -3.81 24.84 20.30
CA LEU A 586 -2.69 24.98 19.35
C LEU A 586 -1.89 23.68 19.26
N ARG A 587 -1.69 22.95 20.36
CA ARG A 587 -1.02 21.63 20.35
C ARG A 587 -1.88 20.57 19.69
N LEU A 588 -3.20 20.59 19.91
CA LEU A 588 -4.15 19.74 19.19
C LEU A 588 -4.06 19.99 17.67
N CYS A 589 -4.03 21.25 17.26
CA CYS A 589 -3.82 21.64 15.87
C CYS A 589 -2.52 21.08 15.31
N GLN A 590 -1.39 21.28 16.03
CA GLN A 590 -0.08 20.83 15.56
C GLN A 590 -0.01 19.31 15.43
N MET A 591 -0.45 18.57 16.45
CA MET A 591 -0.43 17.11 16.40
C MET A 591 -1.35 16.57 15.30
N THR A 592 -2.53 17.16 15.13
CA THR A 592 -3.46 16.79 14.04
C THR A 592 -2.83 17.01 12.67
N ALA A 593 -2.21 18.16 12.43
CA ALA A 593 -1.52 18.46 11.16
C ALA A 593 -0.39 17.45 10.89
N ASN A 594 0.42 17.12 11.90
CA ASN A 594 1.50 16.15 11.78
C ASN A 594 0.98 14.75 11.42
N ILE A 595 -0.08 14.29 12.08
CA ILE A 595 -0.69 12.97 11.82
C ILE A 595 -1.32 12.93 10.42
N ILE A 596 -2.04 13.98 10.02
CA ILE A 596 -2.60 14.06 8.65
C ILE A 596 -1.48 14.03 7.62
N ALA A 597 -0.44 14.86 7.79
CA ALA A 597 0.69 14.91 6.85
C ALA A 597 1.42 13.56 6.78
N SER A 598 1.67 12.93 7.93
CA SER A 598 2.31 11.62 8.00
C SER A 598 1.45 10.53 7.36
N GLY A 599 0.17 10.42 7.72
CA GLY A 599 -0.72 9.38 7.19
C GLY A 599 -1.01 9.54 5.69
N MET A 600 -1.24 10.77 5.22
CA MET A 600 -1.37 11.06 3.79
C MET A 600 -0.06 10.75 3.05
N GLY A 601 1.10 11.04 3.67
CA GLY A 601 2.41 10.67 3.16
C GLY A 601 2.58 9.15 2.98
N LEU A 602 2.04 8.32 3.89
CA LEU A 602 2.03 6.85 3.74
C LEU A 602 1.18 6.37 2.55
N LEU A 603 0.24 7.19 2.09
CA LEU A 603 -0.56 6.95 0.88
C LEU A 603 0.09 7.58 -0.38
N GLY A 604 1.27 8.18 -0.26
CA GLY A 604 1.91 8.91 -1.35
C GLY A 604 1.19 10.19 -1.75
N ILE A 605 0.42 10.79 -0.82
CA ILE A 605 -0.39 11.99 -1.05
C ILE A 605 0.26 13.18 -0.35
N LYS A 606 0.55 14.23 -1.11
CA LYS A 606 1.01 15.51 -0.57
C LYS A 606 -0.15 16.27 0.06
N VAL A 607 0.12 17.01 1.12
CA VAL A 607 -0.85 17.93 1.73
C VAL A 607 -0.34 19.37 1.61
N PRO A 608 -1.15 20.30 1.06
CA PRO A 608 -0.73 21.67 0.87
C PRO A 608 -0.72 22.43 2.20
N GLU A 609 0.18 23.41 2.30
CA GLU A 609 0.24 24.35 3.43
C GLU A 609 -0.83 25.45 3.32
N ARG A 610 -1.27 25.76 2.09
CA ARG A 610 -2.25 26.78 1.72
C ARG A 610 -3.21 26.21 0.67
N MET A 611 -4.49 26.58 0.77
CA MET A 611 -5.51 26.12 -0.13
C MET A 611 -6.66 27.11 -0.20
#